data_403a2fc2b745e65382cf45d6ac820b4e
#
_entry.id   403a2fc2b745e65382cf45d6ac820b4e
#
_cell.length_a   1.000
_cell.length_b   1.000
_cell.length_c   1.000
_cell.angle_alpha   90.00
_cell.angle_beta   90.00
_cell.angle_gamma   90.00
#
_symmetry.space_group_name_H-M   'P 1'
#
loop_
_entity.id
_entity.type
_entity.pdbx_description
1 polymer ?
#
loop_
_entity_poly.entity_id
_entity_poly.type
_entity_poly.pdbx_seq_one_letter_code
_entity_poly.pdbx_strand_id
1 'polypeptide(L)'
;MATAENAKLEYEAGQTATAMSALTNSGDATTYTSAASLWSGKSGYTPVVRPNGLLTGGVVIPSAAAGNNNVDVSALTCNLAGVVTSVAAATNQAITRPATAVSKINSITVNSSGAIAVVAGTDGSTTAFSETRAAAGGPPLIPVGSIEIAQVRVTSNTAAVITAAQIFAVVGTHTEMANYPIHNIDYSTGSITFLSALPSIHTGPVPKAVYASYAAPIFSEISLASDFKPPETTHSVSSTQIYNTTLGSTSQTLGQGGFTAYLEDGVSDALVGEKNSLLWFRFYPDRYKTPYLLAHGKLGISRTFPAGDSIQAACTISATSEAIEV
;
A
#
# COMPACT_ATOMS: atom_id res chain seq x y z
N MET A 1 -10.71 40.79 -17.41
CA MET A 1 -11.17 39.50 -16.87
C MET A 1 -10.50 38.41 -17.68
N ALA A 2 -10.00 37.37 -17.03
CA ALA A 2 -9.47 36.23 -17.77
C ALA A 2 -10.64 35.45 -18.36
N THR A 3 -10.52 34.99 -19.59
CA THR A 3 -11.48 34.14 -20.29
C THR A 3 -10.87 32.75 -20.47
N ALA A 4 -11.67 31.72 -20.44
CA ALA A 4 -11.20 30.35 -20.63
C ALA A 4 -11.27 29.87 -22.09
N GLU A 5 -11.12 30.78 -23.04
CA GLU A 5 -11.20 30.48 -24.49
C GLU A 5 -10.19 29.42 -24.96
N ASN A 6 -9.05 29.32 -24.28
CA ASN A 6 -8.00 28.35 -24.56
C ASN A 6 -8.02 27.17 -23.57
N ALA A 7 -9.12 26.96 -22.85
CA ALA A 7 -9.22 25.86 -21.92
C ALA A 7 -9.16 24.49 -22.61
N LYS A 8 -8.67 23.50 -21.88
CA LYS A 8 -8.63 22.11 -22.30
C LYS A 8 -9.10 21.21 -21.18
N LEU A 9 -10.05 20.32 -21.45
CA LEU A 9 -10.49 19.29 -20.53
C LEU A 9 -10.09 17.92 -21.07
N GLU A 10 -9.44 17.15 -20.23
CA GLU A 10 -9.05 15.78 -20.51
C GLU A 10 -9.70 14.82 -19.49
N TYR A 11 -9.90 13.59 -19.90
CA TYR A 11 -10.37 12.53 -19.03
C TYR A 11 -9.49 11.29 -19.18
N GLU A 12 -9.52 10.41 -18.19
CA GLU A 12 -8.84 9.12 -18.22
C GLU A 12 -9.51 8.18 -19.22
N ALA A 13 -8.97 8.13 -20.44
CA ALA A 13 -9.49 7.32 -21.54
C ALA A 13 -8.88 5.92 -21.60
N GLY A 14 -7.77 5.69 -20.91
CA GLY A 14 -7.08 4.42 -20.87
C GLY A 14 -6.14 4.31 -19.67
N GLN A 15 -5.49 3.16 -19.54
CA GLN A 15 -4.58 2.86 -18.44
C GLN A 15 -3.33 2.15 -18.95
N THR A 16 -2.17 2.48 -18.38
CA THR A 16 -0.92 1.74 -18.56
C THR A 16 -0.63 0.94 -17.31
N ALA A 17 -0.77 -0.39 -17.39
CA ALA A 17 -0.46 -1.27 -16.26
C ALA A 17 1.05 -1.32 -16.00
N THR A 18 1.42 -1.18 -14.74
CA THR A 18 2.78 -1.39 -14.25
C THR A 18 2.85 -2.73 -13.55
N ALA A 19 3.87 -3.52 -13.89
CA ALA A 19 4.13 -4.79 -13.22
C ALA A 19 4.46 -4.57 -11.74
N MET A 20 4.36 -5.65 -10.95
CA MET A 20 4.73 -5.64 -9.53
C MET A 20 6.14 -5.08 -9.37
N SER A 21 6.27 -3.95 -8.69
CA SER A 21 7.51 -3.21 -8.48
C SER A 21 7.65 -2.75 -7.04
N ALA A 22 8.90 -2.57 -6.60
CA ALA A 22 9.17 -2.08 -5.26
C ALA A 22 8.70 -0.64 -5.09
N LEU A 23 8.08 -0.35 -3.94
CA LEU A 23 7.78 1.00 -3.50
C LEU A 23 8.91 1.54 -2.64
N THR A 24 9.10 2.85 -2.67
CA THR A 24 10.10 3.55 -1.86
C THR A 24 9.48 4.00 -0.54
N ASN A 25 10.12 3.64 0.57
CA ASN A 25 9.73 4.14 1.88
C ASN A 25 10.03 5.65 2.00
N SER A 26 9.08 6.41 2.54
CA SER A 26 9.22 7.86 2.80
C SER A 26 10.16 8.20 3.97
N GLY A 27 10.61 7.19 4.73
CA GLY A 27 11.51 7.33 5.89
C GLY A 27 10.83 7.05 7.23
N ASP A 28 9.51 6.99 7.26
CA ASP A 28 8.71 6.75 8.47
C ASP A 28 8.28 5.27 8.62
N ALA A 29 8.62 4.42 7.66
CA ALA A 29 8.20 3.02 7.52
C ALA A 29 6.67 2.82 7.51
N THR A 30 5.89 3.88 7.35
CA THR A 30 4.43 3.84 7.20
C THR A 30 4.00 4.13 5.77
N THR A 31 4.61 5.11 5.11
CA THR A 31 4.25 5.55 3.76
C THR A 31 5.25 5.05 2.73
N TYR A 32 4.72 4.45 1.67
CA TYR A 32 5.49 3.88 0.58
C TYR A 32 4.96 4.43 -0.75
N THR A 33 5.86 5.02 -1.56
CA THR A 33 5.52 5.70 -2.80
C THR A 33 6.05 4.96 -4.02
N SER A 34 5.32 5.04 -5.12
CA SER A 34 5.76 4.55 -6.43
C SER A 34 6.57 5.60 -7.18
N ALA A 35 7.23 5.17 -8.26
CA ALA A 35 7.88 6.09 -9.19
C ALA A 35 6.85 6.89 -10.02
N ALA A 36 5.61 6.40 -10.16
CA ALA A 36 4.52 7.09 -10.86
C ALA A 36 3.58 7.73 -9.84
N SER A 37 3.39 9.03 -9.95
CA SER A 37 2.64 9.83 -8.99
C SER A 37 1.13 9.79 -9.18
N LEU A 38 0.58 9.16 -10.21
CA LEU A 38 -0.86 9.12 -10.43
C LEU A 38 -1.28 7.68 -10.74
N TRP A 39 -2.20 7.15 -9.94
CA TRP A 39 -2.75 5.81 -10.14
C TRP A 39 -4.21 5.87 -10.57
N SER A 40 -4.60 4.95 -11.46
CA SER A 40 -5.99 4.77 -11.85
C SER A 40 -6.78 4.11 -10.71
N GLY A 41 -7.94 4.71 -10.39
CA GLY A 41 -8.94 4.11 -9.50
C GLY A 41 -10.01 3.30 -10.23
N LYS A 42 -9.92 3.19 -11.56
CA LYS A 42 -10.92 2.52 -12.38
C LYS A 42 -11.06 1.04 -12.05
N SER A 43 -12.28 0.52 -12.08
CA SER A 43 -12.57 -0.91 -11.83
C SER A 43 -11.75 -1.80 -12.76
N GLY A 44 -11.11 -2.83 -12.21
CA GLY A 44 -10.20 -3.73 -12.93
C GLY A 44 -8.73 -3.28 -12.89
N TYR A 45 -8.43 -2.07 -12.43
CA TYR A 45 -7.08 -1.51 -12.31
C TYR A 45 -6.69 -1.16 -10.87
N THR A 46 -7.45 -1.68 -9.90
CA THR A 46 -7.14 -1.49 -8.48
C THR A 46 -5.74 -2.00 -8.15
N PRO A 47 -4.92 -1.20 -7.47
CA PRO A 47 -3.57 -1.60 -7.08
C PRO A 47 -3.57 -2.87 -6.24
N VAL A 48 -2.60 -3.77 -6.50
CA VAL A 48 -2.34 -4.94 -5.67
C VAL A 48 -1.08 -4.69 -4.87
N VAL A 49 -1.19 -4.73 -3.54
CA VAL A 49 -0.10 -4.44 -2.59
C VAL A 49 0.38 -5.73 -1.96
N ARG A 50 1.70 -5.95 -1.99
CA ARG A 50 2.36 -7.15 -1.45
C ARG A 50 3.58 -6.79 -0.60
N PRO A 51 3.41 -6.52 0.70
CA PRO A 51 4.55 -6.49 1.62
C PRO A 51 5.21 -7.87 1.68
N ASN A 52 6.53 -7.92 1.82
CA ASN A 52 7.21 -9.17 2.11
C ASN A 52 6.69 -9.75 3.44
N GLY A 53 6.52 -11.06 3.52
CA GLY A 53 6.05 -11.72 4.73
C GLY A 53 5.35 -13.04 4.50
N LEU A 54 5.09 -13.75 5.57
CA LEU A 54 4.40 -15.03 5.60
C LEU A 54 2.92 -14.87 5.23
N LEU A 55 2.41 -15.76 4.39
CA LEU A 55 0.98 -15.88 4.06
C LEU A 55 0.35 -17.05 4.81
N THR A 56 0.93 -18.26 4.65
CA THR A 56 0.39 -19.48 5.28
C THR A 56 1.52 -20.44 5.67
N GLY A 57 1.27 -21.31 6.63
CA GLY A 57 2.24 -22.35 7.05
C GLY A 57 3.41 -21.77 7.85
N GLY A 58 4.59 -22.36 7.70
CA GLY A 58 5.83 -21.91 8.36
C GLY A 58 5.89 -22.20 9.86
N VAL A 59 5.16 -23.22 10.31
CA VAL A 59 5.19 -23.63 11.71
C VAL A 59 6.55 -24.24 12.02
N VAL A 60 7.23 -23.70 13.04
CA VAL A 60 8.50 -24.20 13.55
C VAL A 60 8.25 -25.09 14.77
N ILE A 61 8.80 -26.29 14.76
CA ILE A 61 8.65 -27.28 15.82
C ILE A 61 10.01 -27.89 16.21
N PRO A 62 10.14 -28.49 17.40
CA PRO A 62 11.30 -29.34 17.70
C PRO A 62 11.52 -30.38 16.60
N SER A 63 12.79 -30.68 16.31
CA SER A 63 13.08 -31.68 15.27
C SER A 63 12.48 -33.04 15.59
N ALA A 64 11.72 -33.61 14.66
CA ALA A 64 11.11 -34.93 14.78
C ALA A 64 12.15 -36.04 14.91
N ALA A 65 13.36 -35.85 14.36
CA ALA A 65 14.49 -36.77 14.52
C ALA A 65 15.15 -36.69 15.91
N ALA A 66 14.63 -35.82 16.82
CA ALA A 66 15.21 -35.55 18.14
C ALA A 66 16.71 -35.20 18.12
N GLY A 67 17.21 -34.69 17.00
CA GLY A 67 18.59 -34.26 16.86
C GLY A 67 18.89 -33.04 17.74
N ASN A 68 20.05 -33.04 18.38
CA ASN A 68 20.47 -31.91 19.20
C ASN A 68 20.61 -30.65 18.34
N ASN A 69 20.13 -29.53 18.89
CA ASN A 69 20.21 -28.20 18.29
C ASN A 69 19.46 -28.04 16.95
N ASN A 70 18.46 -28.86 16.68
CA ASN A 70 17.72 -28.81 15.43
C ASN A 70 16.25 -28.45 15.65
N VAL A 71 15.68 -27.80 14.67
CA VAL A 71 14.22 -27.56 14.52
C VAL A 71 13.77 -27.98 13.13
N ASP A 72 12.50 -28.28 12.98
CA ASP A 72 11.86 -28.54 11.71
C ASP A 72 10.88 -27.40 11.37
N VAL A 73 10.74 -27.09 10.11
CA VAL A 73 9.86 -26.04 9.59
C VAL A 73 8.90 -26.64 8.59
N SER A 74 7.60 -26.44 8.79
CA SER A 74 6.58 -26.90 7.84
C SER A 74 6.63 -26.11 6.52
N ALA A 75 6.09 -26.69 5.45
CA ALA A 75 5.89 -25.96 4.20
C ALA A 75 5.10 -24.69 4.41
N LEU A 76 5.38 -23.67 3.61
CA LEU A 76 4.78 -22.34 3.73
C LEU A 76 4.57 -21.66 2.38
N THR A 77 3.73 -20.63 2.38
CA THR A 77 3.68 -19.64 1.31
C THR A 77 3.99 -18.26 1.87
N CYS A 78 4.71 -17.45 1.12
CA CYS A 78 5.09 -16.11 1.53
C CYS A 78 5.17 -15.15 0.33
N ASN A 79 5.10 -13.86 0.58
CA ASN A 79 5.47 -12.85 -0.40
C ASN A 79 6.95 -12.53 -0.27
N LEU A 80 7.69 -12.68 -1.37
CA LEU A 80 9.08 -12.27 -1.52
C LEU A 80 9.22 -11.48 -2.82
N ALA A 81 9.74 -10.28 -2.73
CA ALA A 81 9.92 -9.37 -3.88
C ALA A 81 8.64 -9.21 -4.75
N GLY A 82 7.47 -9.14 -4.09
CA GLY A 82 6.18 -9.03 -4.75
C GLY A 82 5.62 -10.32 -5.35
N VAL A 83 6.36 -11.43 -5.27
CA VAL A 83 5.97 -12.74 -5.80
C VAL A 83 5.46 -13.63 -4.67
N VAL A 84 4.33 -14.30 -4.89
CA VAL A 84 3.86 -15.36 -4.00
C VAL A 84 4.73 -16.60 -4.21
N THR A 85 5.53 -16.94 -3.20
CA THR A 85 6.52 -18.02 -3.26
C THR A 85 6.09 -19.18 -2.36
N SER A 86 6.09 -20.39 -2.89
CA SER A 86 5.90 -21.63 -2.13
C SER A 86 7.26 -22.16 -1.70
N VAL A 87 7.40 -22.44 -0.42
CA VAL A 87 8.64 -22.97 0.20
C VAL A 87 8.36 -24.35 0.77
N ALA A 88 9.17 -25.33 0.36
CA ALA A 88 9.05 -26.68 0.87
C ALA A 88 9.39 -26.76 2.36
N ALA A 89 8.84 -27.77 3.05
CA ALA A 89 9.24 -28.05 4.43
C ALA A 89 10.75 -28.35 4.51
N ALA A 90 11.35 -27.92 5.61
CA ALA A 90 12.76 -28.17 5.89
C ALA A 90 12.93 -28.83 7.26
N THR A 91 13.71 -29.90 7.30
CA THR A 91 14.02 -30.65 8.53
C THR A 91 15.44 -30.35 8.99
N ASN A 92 15.69 -30.58 10.28
CA ASN A 92 17.02 -30.50 10.89
C ASN A 92 17.73 -29.16 10.67
N GLN A 93 16.99 -28.04 10.78
CA GLN A 93 17.59 -26.70 10.71
C GLN A 93 18.41 -26.45 11.97
N ALA A 94 19.72 -26.26 11.79
CA ALA A 94 20.67 -26.18 12.88
C ALA A 94 20.61 -24.85 13.62
N ILE A 95 20.38 -24.88 14.94
CA ILE A 95 20.39 -23.75 15.85
C ILE A 95 21.79 -23.57 16.44
N THR A 96 22.33 -22.37 16.37
CA THR A 96 23.61 -22.02 16.98
C THR A 96 23.43 -21.76 18.47
N ARG A 97 24.18 -22.48 19.31
CA ARG A 97 24.23 -22.21 20.75
C ARG A 97 25.24 -21.12 21.10
N PRO A 98 25.10 -20.45 22.26
CA PRO A 98 26.12 -19.53 22.75
C PRO A 98 27.42 -20.26 23.09
N ALA A 99 28.54 -19.55 23.11
CA ALA A 99 29.86 -20.09 23.45
C ALA A 99 29.97 -20.48 24.94
N THR A 100 29.23 -19.81 25.81
CA THR A 100 29.11 -20.07 27.25
C THR A 100 27.63 -20.15 27.64
N ALA A 101 27.31 -20.45 28.91
CA ALA A 101 25.93 -20.55 29.38
C ALA A 101 25.27 -19.14 29.55
N VAL A 102 25.01 -18.47 28.42
CA VAL A 102 24.35 -17.15 28.32
C VAL A 102 23.22 -17.18 27.29
N SER A 103 22.44 -16.12 27.22
CA SER A 103 21.32 -16.00 26.26
C SER A 103 21.82 -15.88 24.82
N LYS A 104 21.12 -16.52 23.89
CA LYS A 104 21.26 -16.32 22.45
C LYS A 104 19.92 -16.56 21.76
N ILE A 105 19.57 -15.69 20.81
CA ILE A 105 18.38 -15.80 19.97
C ILE A 105 18.81 -16.08 18.53
N ASN A 106 18.22 -17.12 17.93
CA ASN A 106 18.38 -17.41 16.51
C ASN A 106 17.05 -17.11 15.81
N SER A 107 17.08 -16.37 14.71
CA SER A 107 15.91 -16.15 13.86
C SER A 107 15.83 -17.21 12.78
N ILE A 108 14.67 -17.86 12.66
CA ILE A 108 14.34 -18.73 11.54
C ILE A 108 13.74 -17.86 10.44
N THR A 109 14.32 -17.91 9.27
CA THR A 109 14.00 -17.00 8.17
C THR A 109 13.74 -17.77 6.88
N VAL A 110 13.02 -17.12 5.96
CA VAL A 110 13.05 -17.48 4.54
C VAL A 110 13.89 -16.40 3.84
N ASN A 111 14.94 -16.81 3.16
CA ASN A 111 15.81 -15.87 2.47
C ASN A 111 15.21 -15.38 1.14
N SER A 112 15.85 -14.41 0.49
CA SER A 112 15.38 -13.81 -0.76
C SER A 112 15.27 -14.79 -1.93
N SER A 113 15.91 -15.98 -1.86
CA SER A 113 15.76 -17.05 -2.85
C SER A 113 14.67 -18.07 -2.51
N GLY A 114 13.92 -17.86 -1.43
CA GLY A 114 12.85 -18.77 -1.03
C GLY A 114 13.33 -20.03 -0.30
N ALA A 115 14.50 -20.00 0.33
CA ALA A 115 15.01 -21.10 1.13
C ALA A 115 14.95 -20.78 2.62
N ILE A 116 14.66 -21.79 3.45
CA ILE A 116 14.71 -21.67 4.91
C ILE A 116 16.17 -21.53 5.35
N ALA A 117 16.43 -20.58 6.24
CA ALA A 117 17.76 -20.30 6.77
C ALA A 117 17.66 -19.92 8.27
N VAL A 118 18.74 -20.12 8.99
CA VAL A 118 18.88 -19.71 10.40
C VAL A 118 19.89 -18.57 10.48
N VAL A 119 19.48 -17.46 11.10
CA VAL A 119 20.37 -16.32 11.37
C VAL A 119 20.64 -16.29 12.87
N ALA A 120 21.89 -16.51 13.28
CA ALA A 120 22.27 -16.53 14.67
C ALA A 120 22.46 -15.10 15.22
N GLY A 121 21.92 -14.83 16.40
CA GLY A 121 22.19 -13.61 17.15
C GLY A 121 23.54 -13.64 17.87
N THR A 122 23.89 -12.51 18.49
CA THR A 122 25.09 -12.36 19.32
C THR A 122 24.85 -12.93 20.72
N ASP A 123 25.86 -13.55 21.31
CA ASP A 123 25.80 -14.04 22.69
C ASP A 123 25.55 -12.90 23.69
N GLY A 124 24.68 -13.15 24.65
CA GLY A 124 24.42 -12.23 25.76
C GLY A 124 25.57 -12.22 26.77
N SER A 125 25.43 -11.39 27.79
CA SER A 125 26.32 -11.38 28.96
C SER A 125 25.78 -12.20 30.14
N THR A 126 24.49 -12.51 30.10
CA THR A 126 23.75 -13.29 31.12
C THR A 126 22.77 -14.25 30.45
N THR A 127 22.02 -15.03 31.21
CA THR A 127 20.94 -15.88 30.71
C THR A 127 19.65 -15.10 30.37
N ALA A 128 19.55 -13.82 30.72
CA ALA A 128 18.42 -12.96 30.38
C ALA A 128 18.48 -12.58 28.90
N PHE A 129 17.35 -12.67 28.20
CA PHE A 129 17.24 -12.27 26.81
C PHE A 129 17.03 -10.76 26.69
N SER A 130 17.63 -10.15 25.67
CA SER A 130 17.27 -8.81 25.22
C SER A 130 16.17 -8.89 24.16
N GLU A 131 15.20 -7.98 24.18
CA GLU A 131 14.21 -7.84 23.11
C GLU A 131 14.68 -6.85 22.03
N THR A 132 15.79 -6.15 22.26
CA THR A 132 16.35 -5.22 21.28
C THR A 132 17.13 -5.98 20.20
N ARG A 133 16.78 -5.76 18.93
CA ARG A 133 17.48 -6.38 17.80
C ARG A 133 18.93 -5.88 17.71
N ALA A 134 19.80 -6.76 17.26
CA ALA A 134 21.24 -6.59 17.19
C ALA A 134 21.96 -6.41 18.55
N ALA A 135 21.25 -6.33 19.65
CA ALA A 135 21.88 -6.32 20.97
C ALA A 135 22.43 -7.69 21.34
N ALA A 136 23.40 -7.73 22.25
CA ALA A 136 23.90 -8.96 22.85
C ALA A 136 22.77 -9.72 23.56
N GLY A 137 22.55 -11.00 23.23
CA GLY A 137 21.44 -11.82 23.73
C GLY A 137 20.07 -11.47 23.12
N GLY A 138 20.02 -10.58 22.15
CA GLY A 138 18.80 -10.19 21.43
C GLY A 138 18.65 -10.85 20.05
N PRO A 139 17.49 -10.64 19.38
CA PRO A 139 17.27 -11.12 18.04
C PRO A 139 18.28 -10.50 17.05
N PRO A 140 18.78 -11.27 16.06
CA PRO A 140 19.65 -10.71 15.02
C PRO A 140 18.87 -9.78 14.08
N LEU A 141 19.59 -8.86 13.41
CA LEU A 141 19.12 -8.31 12.14
C LEU A 141 19.23 -9.38 11.06
N ILE A 142 18.19 -9.51 10.24
CA ILE A 142 18.15 -10.50 9.16
C ILE A 142 18.62 -9.89 7.84
N PRO A 143 19.09 -10.68 6.86
CA PRO A 143 19.46 -10.14 5.55
C PRO A 143 18.30 -9.45 4.84
N VAL A 144 18.60 -8.36 4.14
CA VAL A 144 17.60 -7.63 3.34
C VAL A 144 16.93 -8.58 2.34
N GLY A 145 15.61 -8.45 2.18
CA GLY A 145 14.81 -9.30 1.31
C GLY A 145 14.41 -10.66 1.91
N SER A 146 14.92 -11.01 3.12
CA SER A 146 14.45 -12.16 3.89
C SER A 146 13.21 -11.80 4.72
N ILE A 147 12.50 -12.81 5.23
CA ILE A 147 11.43 -12.66 6.22
C ILE A 147 11.73 -13.52 7.44
N GLU A 148 11.35 -13.07 8.63
CA GLU A 148 11.42 -13.85 9.86
C GLU A 148 10.11 -14.60 10.08
N ILE A 149 10.20 -15.91 10.41
CA ILE A 149 9.03 -16.75 10.64
C ILE A 149 8.94 -17.29 12.08
N ALA A 150 10.06 -17.30 12.82
CA ALA A 150 10.11 -17.61 14.23
C ALA A 150 11.48 -17.23 14.83
N GLN A 151 11.55 -17.29 16.17
CA GLN A 151 12.79 -17.19 16.93
C GLN A 151 13.00 -18.42 17.79
N VAL A 152 14.23 -18.87 17.94
CA VAL A 152 14.61 -19.94 18.89
C VAL A 152 15.55 -19.34 19.93
N ARG A 153 15.16 -19.44 21.21
CA ARG A 153 15.83 -18.82 22.36
C ARG A 153 16.51 -19.89 23.21
N VAL A 154 17.82 -19.80 23.36
CA VAL A 154 18.65 -20.76 24.09
C VAL A 154 19.54 -20.06 25.11
N THR A 155 19.78 -20.69 26.27
CA THR A 155 20.61 -20.14 27.36
C THR A 155 21.77 -21.04 27.76
N SER A 156 21.92 -22.20 27.11
CA SER A 156 22.95 -23.20 27.40
C SER A 156 23.83 -23.43 26.19
N ASN A 157 25.13 -23.55 26.41
CA ASN A 157 26.11 -23.98 25.43
C ASN A 157 26.16 -25.51 25.23
N THR A 158 25.48 -26.27 26.08
CA THR A 158 25.42 -27.74 25.97
C THR A 158 24.46 -28.16 24.87
N ALA A 159 24.94 -29.02 23.97
CA ALA A 159 24.11 -29.59 22.92
C ALA A 159 22.94 -30.39 23.52
N ALA A 160 21.72 -30.05 23.13
CA ALA A 160 20.48 -30.69 23.59
C ALA A 160 19.38 -30.50 22.57
N VAL A 161 18.36 -31.35 22.63
CA VAL A 161 17.14 -31.20 21.81
C VAL A 161 16.48 -29.85 22.11
N ILE A 162 16.07 -29.13 21.08
CA ILE A 162 15.28 -27.89 21.22
C ILE A 162 13.87 -28.29 21.64
N THR A 163 13.34 -27.62 22.63
CA THR A 163 11.98 -27.84 23.14
C THR A 163 11.00 -26.82 22.58
N ALA A 164 9.71 -27.14 22.58
CA ALA A 164 8.67 -26.20 22.15
C ALA A 164 8.67 -24.87 22.95
N ALA A 165 9.05 -24.91 24.24
CA ALA A 165 9.16 -23.71 25.07
C ALA A 165 10.30 -22.77 24.67
N GLN A 166 11.22 -23.20 23.83
CA GLN A 166 12.32 -22.38 23.29
C GLN A 166 11.98 -21.77 21.93
N ILE A 167 10.83 -22.12 21.33
CA ILE A 167 10.40 -21.64 20.01
C ILE A 167 9.33 -20.58 20.19
N PHE A 168 9.55 -19.42 19.59
CA PHE A 168 8.69 -18.24 19.67
C PHE A 168 8.24 -17.87 18.25
N ALA A 169 6.93 -17.87 18.01
CA ALA A 169 6.31 -17.60 16.70
C ALA A 169 5.08 -16.67 16.84
N VAL A 170 5.17 -15.64 17.69
CA VAL A 170 4.08 -14.68 17.88
C VAL A 170 4.06 -13.73 16.67
N VAL A 171 2.91 -13.65 16.02
CA VAL A 171 2.66 -12.77 14.86
C VAL A 171 2.91 -11.31 15.23
N GLY A 172 3.62 -10.60 14.37
CA GLY A 172 3.98 -9.18 14.57
C GLY A 172 5.18 -8.94 15.49
N THR A 173 5.62 -9.96 16.25
CA THR A 173 6.80 -9.87 17.13
C THR A 173 7.95 -10.77 16.63
N HIS A 174 7.65 -12.04 16.37
CA HIS A 174 8.63 -13.05 15.96
C HIS A 174 8.35 -13.59 14.55
N THR A 175 7.17 -13.30 14.01
CA THR A 175 6.74 -13.74 12.68
C THR A 175 6.26 -12.56 11.87
N GLU A 176 6.90 -12.32 10.73
CA GLU A 176 6.48 -11.29 9.78
C GLU A 176 5.37 -11.82 8.88
N MET A 177 4.19 -11.21 8.98
CA MET A 177 3.08 -11.49 8.07
C MET A 177 3.10 -10.58 6.85
N ALA A 178 2.60 -11.06 5.72
CA ALA A 178 2.43 -10.28 4.49
C ALA A 178 1.10 -9.52 4.45
N ASN A 179 0.09 -10.00 5.18
CA ASN A 179 -1.22 -9.38 5.20
C ASN A 179 -1.29 -8.29 6.29
N TYR A 180 -1.34 -7.06 5.83
CA TYR A 180 -1.66 -5.91 6.66
C TYR A 180 -3.09 -5.48 6.31
N PRO A 181 -4.07 -5.69 7.20
CA PRO A 181 -5.50 -5.53 6.87
C PRO A 181 -5.87 -4.07 6.65
N ILE A 182 -5.10 -3.12 7.18
CA ILE A 182 -5.43 -1.69 7.10
C ILE A 182 -4.27 -0.93 6.46
N HIS A 183 -4.49 -0.52 5.22
CA HIS A 183 -3.68 0.47 4.52
C HIS A 183 -4.59 1.33 3.65
N ASN A 184 -4.21 2.58 3.49
CA ASN A 184 -4.87 3.52 2.60
C ASN A 184 -4.06 3.64 1.31
N ILE A 185 -4.75 3.78 0.18
CA ILE A 185 -4.16 4.06 -1.11
C ILE A 185 -4.49 5.50 -1.47
N ASP A 186 -3.47 6.30 -1.71
CA ASP A 186 -3.62 7.62 -2.30
C ASP A 186 -3.33 7.52 -3.80
N TYR A 187 -4.39 7.59 -4.57
CA TYR A 187 -4.33 7.50 -6.03
C TYR A 187 -3.68 8.74 -6.67
N SER A 188 -3.69 9.88 -6.00
CA SER A 188 -3.14 11.15 -6.53
C SER A 188 -1.62 11.22 -6.42
N THR A 189 -1.07 10.65 -5.37
CA THR A 189 0.37 10.61 -5.13
C THR A 189 1.01 9.27 -5.51
N GLY A 190 0.20 8.26 -5.83
CA GLY A 190 0.68 6.90 -6.09
C GLY A 190 1.35 6.30 -4.86
N SER A 191 0.74 6.46 -3.69
CA SER A 191 1.31 6.03 -2.43
C SER A 191 0.36 5.15 -1.62
N ILE A 192 0.95 4.38 -0.70
CA ILE A 192 0.26 3.49 0.24
C ILE A 192 0.71 3.85 1.63
N THR A 193 -0.24 4.06 2.54
CA THR A 193 0.04 4.37 3.93
C THR A 193 -0.55 3.29 4.84
N PHE A 194 0.30 2.61 5.61
CA PHE A 194 -0.10 1.65 6.63
C PHE A 194 -0.48 2.35 7.93
N LEU A 195 -1.37 1.76 8.71
CA LEU A 195 -1.83 2.30 9.98
C LEU A 195 -0.68 2.45 11.02
N SER A 196 0.32 1.59 10.94
CA SER A 196 1.51 1.61 11.81
C SER A 196 2.76 1.32 11.01
N ALA A 197 3.91 1.77 11.52
CA ALA A 197 5.21 1.53 10.89
C ALA A 197 5.48 0.04 10.73
N LEU A 198 5.96 -0.35 9.54
CA LEU A 198 6.38 -1.72 9.28
C LEU A 198 7.69 -2.03 10.00
N PRO A 199 7.91 -3.29 10.44
CA PRO A 199 9.11 -3.66 11.18
C PRO A 199 10.41 -3.37 10.42
N SER A 200 11.39 -2.78 11.10
CA SER A 200 12.74 -2.52 10.60
C SER A 200 13.72 -3.54 11.19
N ILE A 201 13.62 -4.78 10.74
CA ILE A 201 14.37 -5.93 11.30
C ILE A 201 15.56 -6.36 10.43
N HIS A 202 15.74 -5.71 9.28
CA HIS A 202 16.79 -6.03 8.32
C HIS A 202 18.11 -5.32 8.63
N THR A 203 19.19 -5.85 8.12
CA THR A 203 20.53 -5.27 8.22
C THR A 203 20.51 -3.83 7.66
N GLY A 204 21.10 -2.87 8.42
CA GLY A 204 21.13 -1.45 8.06
C GLY A 204 19.88 -0.65 8.44
N PRO A 205 19.18 -1.00 9.51
CA PRO A 205 17.78 -0.84 9.92
C PRO A 205 16.83 -0.44 8.77
N VAL A 206 16.74 -1.30 7.79
CA VAL A 206 15.85 -1.12 6.64
C VAL A 206 14.46 -1.66 7.02
N PRO A 207 13.36 -0.92 6.75
CA PRO A 207 12.02 -1.42 6.97
C PRO A 207 11.67 -2.54 5.98
N LYS A 208 10.59 -3.26 6.27
CA LYS A 208 10.05 -4.29 5.40
C LYS A 208 9.81 -3.75 3.99
N ALA A 209 10.20 -4.51 2.97
CA ALA A 209 9.97 -4.16 1.58
C ALA A 209 8.48 -4.34 1.20
N VAL A 210 7.94 -3.35 0.49
CA VAL A 210 6.58 -3.33 -0.03
C VAL A 210 6.62 -3.24 -1.54
N TYR A 211 5.80 -4.04 -2.19
CA TYR A 211 5.67 -4.08 -3.65
C TYR A 211 4.23 -3.79 -4.03
N ALA A 212 4.02 -3.16 -5.18
CA ALA A 212 2.70 -2.96 -5.76
C ALA A 212 2.71 -3.12 -7.27
N SER A 213 1.58 -3.60 -7.80
CA SER A 213 1.21 -3.41 -9.19
C SER A 213 0.08 -2.39 -9.26
N TYR A 214 0.14 -1.51 -10.22
CA TYR A 214 -0.82 -0.42 -10.37
C TYR A 214 -0.97 -0.06 -11.84
N ALA A 215 -1.90 0.81 -12.16
CA ALA A 215 -2.04 1.36 -13.51
C ALA A 215 -1.99 2.88 -13.45
N ALA A 216 -1.25 3.49 -14.38
CA ALA A 216 -1.24 4.94 -14.57
C ALA A 216 -2.32 5.34 -15.60
N PRO A 217 -3.07 6.44 -15.38
CA PRO A 217 -4.07 6.91 -16.32
C PRO A 217 -3.44 7.48 -17.59
N ILE A 218 -4.06 7.19 -18.73
CA ILE A 218 -3.77 7.83 -20.02
C ILE A 218 -4.89 8.81 -20.28
N PHE A 219 -4.54 10.08 -20.51
CA PHE A 219 -5.51 11.14 -20.75
C PHE A 219 -5.80 11.34 -22.21
N SER A 220 -7.08 11.60 -22.54
CA SER A 220 -7.55 12.04 -23.84
C SER A 220 -8.37 13.31 -23.71
N GLU A 221 -8.23 14.23 -24.66
CA GLU A 221 -8.97 15.49 -24.68
C GLU A 221 -10.45 15.23 -25.00
N ILE A 222 -11.35 15.91 -24.30
CA ILE A 222 -12.74 16.06 -24.67
C ILE A 222 -12.81 17.28 -25.59
N SER A 223 -12.80 17.05 -26.89
CA SER A 223 -12.58 18.08 -27.92
C SER A 223 -13.62 19.22 -27.90
N LEU A 224 -14.85 18.91 -27.50
CA LEU A 224 -15.97 19.85 -27.42
C LEU A 224 -16.56 19.80 -26.01
N ALA A 225 -15.99 20.59 -25.09
CA ALA A 225 -16.49 20.71 -23.72
C ALA A 225 -16.62 22.16 -23.29
N SER A 226 -17.57 22.45 -22.41
CA SER A 226 -17.77 23.76 -21.78
C SER A 226 -18.12 23.62 -20.29
N ASP A 227 -18.11 24.74 -19.58
CA ASP A 227 -18.66 24.90 -18.24
C ASP A 227 -18.07 23.94 -17.21
N PHE A 228 -16.76 23.66 -17.29
CA PHE A 228 -16.11 22.82 -16.28
C PHE A 228 -16.19 23.48 -14.90
N LYS A 229 -16.77 22.73 -13.96
CA LYS A 229 -16.85 23.06 -12.55
C LYS A 229 -16.06 22.01 -11.76
N PRO A 230 -14.98 22.39 -11.06
CA PRO A 230 -14.25 21.44 -10.22
C PRO A 230 -15.09 21.06 -9.00
N PRO A 231 -14.91 19.86 -8.45
CA PRO A 231 -15.44 19.52 -7.14
C PRO A 231 -14.68 20.30 -6.07
N GLU A 232 -15.38 21.16 -5.35
CA GLU A 232 -14.83 22.03 -4.32
C GLU A 232 -15.59 21.87 -3.01
N THR A 233 -14.88 22.06 -1.90
CA THR A 233 -15.48 22.02 -0.56
C THR A 233 -16.05 23.38 -0.20
N THR A 234 -17.31 23.39 0.21
CA THR A 234 -17.98 24.58 0.75
C THR A 234 -18.15 24.49 2.25
N HIS A 235 -17.96 25.61 2.93
CA HIS A 235 -18.14 25.74 4.35
C HIS A 235 -19.37 26.57 4.65
N SER A 236 -20.23 26.09 5.53
CA SER A 236 -21.36 26.87 6.05
C SER A 236 -21.24 27.05 7.55
N VAL A 237 -21.58 28.22 8.02
CA VAL A 237 -21.62 28.56 9.46
C VAL A 237 -23.05 28.77 9.84
N SER A 238 -23.52 28.06 10.87
CA SER A 238 -24.80 28.30 11.49
C SER A 238 -24.62 28.73 12.95
N SER A 239 -25.49 29.60 13.45
CA SER A 239 -25.47 29.99 14.84
C SER A 239 -26.86 29.85 15.45
N THR A 240 -26.94 29.27 16.63
CA THR A 240 -28.19 29.15 17.41
C THR A 240 -28.01 29.92 18.69
N GLN A 241 -28.93 30.85 18.94
CA GLN A 241 -28.94 31.58 20.19
C GLN A 241 -29.51 30.70 21.29
N ILE A 242 -28.76 30.53 22.36
CA ILE A 242 -29.21 29.87 23.59
C ILE A 242 -29.17 30.86 24.74
N TYR A 243 -29.73 30.50 25.91
CA TYR A 243 -29.71 31.38 27.05
C TYR A 243 -28.32 31.93 27.37
N ASN A 244 -28.14 33.24 27.30
CA ASN A 244 -26.93 34.01 27.59
C ASN A 244 -25.75 33.85 26.62
N THR A 245 -25.87 33.07 25.51
CA THR A 245 -24.76 32.93 24.54
C THR A 245 -25.27 32.47 23.17
N THR A 246 -24.39 32.51 22.19
CA THR A 246 -24.63 31.98 20.84
C THR A 246 -23.77 30.77 20.61
N LEU A 247 -24.38 29.64 20.27
CA LEU A 247 -23.68 28.43 19.86
C LEU A 247 -23.49 28.48 18.36
N GLY A 248 -22.21 28.57 17.92
CA GLY A 248 -21.83 28.46 16.51
C GLY A 248 -21.50 27.02 16.14
N SER A 249 -21.95 26.59 14.97
CA SER A 249 -21.52 25.33 14.36
C SER A 249 -21.05 25.57 12.92
N THR A 250 -20.01 24.85 12.51
CA THR A 250 -19.52 24.85 11.14
C THR A 250 -19.79 23.51 10.51
N SER A 251 -20.27 23.49 9.28
CA SER A 251 -20.39 22.27 8.47
C SER A 251 -19.62 22.43 7.18
N GLN A 252 -19.11 21.30 6.68
CA GLN A 252 -18.34 21.21 5.45
C GLN A 252 -19.05 20.23 4.51
N THR A 253 -19.21 20.62 3.25
CA THR A 253 -19.85 19.77 2.24
C THR A 253 -19.00 19.81 0.97
N LEU A 254 -18.62 18.64 0.46
CA LEU A 254 -17.98 18.51 -0.84
C LEU A 254 -19.03 18.64 -1.94
N GLY A 255 -18.86 19.63 -2.82
CA GLY A 255 -19.69 19.81 -4.00
C GLY A 255 -19.31 18.82 -5.10
N GLN A 256 -20.29 18.50 -5.95
CA GLN A 256 -20.00 17.73 -7.16
C GLN A 256 -19.38 18.62 -8.22
N GLY A 257 -18.42 18.07 -8.96
CA GLY A 257 -17.92 18.68 -10.18
C GLY A 257 -18.83 18.36 -11.38
N GLY A 258 -18.55 19.01 -12.52
CA GLY A 258 -19.26 18.69 -13.76
C GLY A 258 -18.79 19.51 -14.94
N PHE A 259 -19.29 19.18 -16.12
CA PHE A 259 -19.04 19.87 -17.38
C PHE A 259 -20.12 19.51 -18.42
N THR A 260 -20.21 20.28 -19.47
CA THR A 260 -21.05 19.93 -20.64
C THR A 260 -20.13 19.42 -21.76
N ALA A 261 -20.43 18.23 -22.30
CA ALA A 261 -19.76 17.69 -23.49
C ALA A 261 -20.73 17.74 -24.68
N TYR A 262 -20.23 18.13 -25.83
CA TYR A 262 -20.94 18.04 -27.10
C TYR A 262 -20.50 16.76 -27.80
N LEU A 263 -21.45 15.92 -28.14
CA LEU A 263 -21.24 14.54 -28.61
C LEU A 263 -21.42 14.46 -30.13
N GLU A 264 -20.79 13.47 -30.76
CA GLU A 264 -20.95 13.23 -32.20
C GLU A 264 -22.28 12.55 -32.50
N ASP A 265 -22.57 11.44 -31.82
CA ASP A 265 -23.83 10.69 -31.99
C ASP A 265 -24.56 10.45 -30.63
N GLY A 266 -23.92 10.68 -29.54
CA GLY A 266 -24.48 10.46 -28.20
C GLY A 266 -24.64 9.00 -27.79
N VAL A 267 -24.13 8.04 -28.57
CA VAL A 267 -24.25 6.60 -28.33
C VAL A 267 -22.90 5.91 -28.37
N SER A 268 -22.12 6.11 -29.44
CA SER A 268 -20.82 5.45 -29.64
C SER A 268 -19.62 6.30 -29.20
N ASP A 269 -19.86 7.51 -28.72
CA ASP A 269 -18.78 8.38 -28.17
C ASP A 269 -18.02 7.67 -27.06
N ALA A 270 -16.69 7.72 -27.10
CA ALA A 270 -15.82 7.05 -26.14
C ALA A 270 -16.10 7.51 -24.70
N LEU A 271 -16.38 8.79 -24.48
CA LEU A 271 -16.76 9.33 -23.18
C LEU A 271 -18.05 8.68 -22.63
N VAL A 272 -19.01 8.38 -23.50
CA VAL A 272 -20.29 7.73 -23.11
C VAL A 272 -20.04 6.30 -22.61
N GLY A 273 -19.08 5.60 -23.20
CA GLY A 273 -18.64 4.28 -22.76
C GLY A 273 -18.08 4.25 -21.33
N GLU A 274 -17.60 5.39 -20.85
CA GLU A 274 -17.02 5.55 -19.51
C GLU A 274 -18.07 5.91 -18.43
N LYS A 275 -19.35 5.95 -18.77
CA LYS A 275 -20.42 6.22 -17.79
C LYS A 275 -20.34 5.28 -16.60
N ASN A 276 -20.42 5.84 -15.40
CA ASN A 276 -20.29 5.17 -14.11
C ASN A 276 -18.86 4.64 -13.76
N SER A 277 -17.86 4.90 -14.59
CA SER A 277 -16.46 4.63 -14.25
C SER A 277 -15.93 5.68 -13.28
N LEU A 278 -15.01 5.26 -12.40
CA LEU A 278 -14.22 6.15 -11.54
C LEU A 278 -13.01 6.59 -12.37
N LEU A 279 -12.86 7.88 -12.62
CA LEU A 279 -11.88 8.42 -13.57
C LEU A 279 -11.20 9.66 -13.02
N TRP A 280 -10.03 9.95 -13.55
CA TRP A 280 -9.36 11.22 -13.42
C TRP A 280 -9.80 12.18 -14.53
N PHE A 281 -9.95 13.45 -14.15
CA PHE A 281 -10.21 14.58 -15.05
C PHE A 281 -9.14 15.63 -14.83
N ARG A 282 -8.61 16.17 -15.92
CA ARG A 282 -7.56 17.18 -15.91
C ARG A 282 -8.01 18.38 -16.70
N PHE A 283 -8.15 19.52 -16.04
CA PHE A 283 -8.61 20.76 -16.65
C PHE A 283 -7.51 21.79 -16.67
N TYR A 284 -7.14 22.24 -17.85
CA TYR A 284 -6.24 23.35 -18.08
C TYR A 284 -7.05 24.60 -18.34
N PRO A 285 -6.99 25.65 -17.49
CA PRO A 285 -7.60 26.95 -17.79
C PRO A 285 -7.04 27.60 -19.05
N ASP A 286 -5.79 27.29 -19.38
CA ASP A 286 -5.11 27.69 -20.59
C ASP A 286 -4.20 26.55 -21.07
N ARG A 287 -4.51 25.97 -22.24
CA ARG A 287 -3.79 24.79 -22.80
C ARG A 287 -2.31 25.07 -23.12
N TYR A 288 -1.91 26.32 -23.16
CA TYR A 288 -0.53 26.75 -23.43
C TYR A 288 0.28 26.95 -22.13
N LYS A 289 -0.34 26.69 -20.95
CA LYS A 289 0.29 26.82 -19.64
C LYS A 289 0.32 25.47 -18.93
N THR A 290 1.23 25.37 -17.98
CA THR A 290 1.41 24.13 -17.19
C THR A 290 0.40 23.91 -16.05
N PRO A 291 -0.12 24.95 -15.34
CA PRO A 291 -1.04 24.73 -14.25
C PRO A 291 -2.35 24.09 -14.69
N TYR A 292 -2.81 23.09 -13.96
CA TYR A 292 -4.09 22.42 -14.20
C TYR A 292 -4.78 22.02 -12.88
N LEU A 293 -6.09 21.83 -12.97
CA LEU A 293 -6.88 21.21 -11.90
C LEU A 293 -7.03 19.72 -12.18
N LEU A 294 -6.84 18.91 -11.15
CA LEU A 294 -6.98 17.47 -11.22
C LEU A 294 -8.15 17.05 -10.32
N ALA A 295 -9.17 16.42 -10.90
CA ALA A 295 -10.33 15.92 -10.20
C ALA A 295 -10.44 14.40 -10.36
N HIS A 296 -10.84 13.70 -9.28
CA HIS A 296 -11.07 12.26 -9.29
C HIS A 296 -12.49 11.97 -8.84
N GLY A 297 -13.25 11.29 -9.68
CA GLY A 297 -14.64 11.01 -9.35
C GLY A 297 -15.34 10.09 -10.34
N LYS A 298 -16.51 9.64 -9.94
CA LYS A 298 -17.36 8.78 -10.76
C LYS A 298 -18.11 9.62 -11.80
N LEU A 299 -17.97 9.25 -13.07
CA LEU A 299 -18.61 9.96 -14.19
C LEU A 299 -20.09 9.62 -14.29
N GLY A 300 -20.96 10.62 -14.09
CA GLY A 300 -22.38 10.55 -14.47
C GLY A 300 -22.61 11.25 -15.79
N ILE A 301 -23.50 10.70 -16.64
CA ILE A 301 -23.83 11.28 -17.95
C ILE A 301 -25.34 11.32 -18.14
N SER A 302 -25.87 12.51 -18.43
CA SER A 302 -27.26 12.74 -18.86
C SER A 302 -27.26 13.37 -20.23
N ARG A 303 -27.82 12.68 -21.24
CA ARG A 303 -27.81 13.09 -22.66
C ARG A 303 -29.09 13.77 -23.07
N THR A 304 -28.97 14.74 -23.95
CA THR A 304 -30.09 15.43 -24.59
C THR A 304 -29.90 15.39 -26.12
N PHE A 305 -30.94 15.02 -26.83
CA PHE A 305 -30.96 14.90 -28.30
C PHE A 305 -31.96 15.94 -28.87
N PRO A 306 -31.55 17.19 -29.01
CA PRO A 306 -32.43 18.24 -29.52
C PRO A 306 -32.62 18.10 -31.04
N ALA A 307 -33.80 18.43 -31.51
CA ALA A 307 -34.05 18.51 -32.97
C ALA A 307 -33.41 19.79 -33.54
N GLY A 308 -32.45 19.60 -34.48
CA GLY A 308 -31.83 20.72 -35.15
C GLY A 308 -30.71 21.46 -34.40
N ASP A 309 -30.25 20.90 -33.30
CA ASP A 309 -29.12 21.43 -32.50
C ASP A 309 -28.15 20.31 -32.10
N SER A 310 -27.03 20.69 -31.54
CA SER A 310 -25.97 19.75 -31.13
C SER A 310 -26.44 18.81 -30.03
N ILE A 311 -26.07 17.52 -30.12
CA ILE A 311 -26.27 16.55 -29.06
C ILE A 311 -25.40 16.93 -27.85
N GLN A 312 -25.96 17.00 -26.67
CA GLN A 312 -25.29 17.43 -25.46
C GLN A 312 -25.34 16.37 -24.37
N ALA A 313 -24.30 16.31 -23.59
CA ALA A 313 -24.24 15.53 -22.35
C ALA A 313 -23.89 16.43 -21.17
N ALA A 314 -24.80 16.54 -20.21
CA ALA A 314 -24.49 17.07 -18.89
C ALA A 314 -23.73 15.96 -18.14
N CYS A 315 -22.47 16.21 -17.88
CA CYS A 315 -21.55 15.30 -17.19
C CYS A 315 -21.39 15.76 -15.73
N THR A 316 -21.51 14.83 -14.79
CA THR A 316 -21.26 15.07 -13.36
C THR A 316 -20.04 14.29 -12.92
N ILE A 317 -19.26 14.87 -12.02
CA ILE A 317 -18.12 14.23 -11.37
C ILE A 317 -18.48 14.07 -9.88
N SER A 318 -18.90 12.86 -9.51
CA SER A 318 -19.17 12.51 -8.10
C SER A 318 -17.84 12.18 -7.43
N ALA A 319 -17.17 13.21 -6.93
CA ALA A 319 -15.84 13.13 -6.35
C ALA A 319 -15.89 12.73 -4.87
N THR A 320 -14.81 12.12 -4.38
CA THR A 320 -14.58 11.78 -2.96
C THR A 320 -13.69 12.79 -2.24
N SER A 321 -13.01 13.66 -3.00
CA SER A 321 -12.16 14.76 -2.53
C SER A 321 -12.32 15.96 -3.44
N GLU A 322 -11.93 17.12 -2.96
CA GLU A 322 -11.85 18.33 -3.79
C GLU A 322 -10.79 18.18 -4.89
N ALA A 323 -10.87 19.02 -5.91
CA ALA A 323 -9.89 19.08 -6.98
C ALA A 323 -8.53 19.56 -6.44
N ILE A 324 -7.45 19.02 -7.01
CA ILE A 324 -6.06 19.33 -6.65
C ILE A 324 -5.52 20.30 -7.71
N GLU A 325 -4.90 21.37 -7.26
CA GLU A 325 -4.14 22.28 -8.12
C GLU A 325 -2.71 21.74 -8.34
N VAL A 326 -2.27 21.64 -9.60
CA VAL A 326 -0.97 21.10 -10.01
C VAL A 326 -0.23 22.07 -10.91
#